data_88246e6e27e41ebd08739679fea7aecf
#
_entry.id   88246e6e27e41ebd08739679fea7aecf
#
_cell.length_a   1.000
_cell.length_b   1.000
_cell.length_c   1.000
_cell.angle_alpha   90.00
_cell.angle_beta   90.00
_cell.angle_gamma   90.00
#
_symmetry.space_group_name_H-M   'P 1'
#
loop_
_entity.id
_entity.type
_entity.pdbx_description
1 polymer ?
#
loop_
_entity_poly.entity_id
_entity_poly.type
_entity_poly.pdbx_seq_one_letter_code
_entity_poly.pdbx_strand_id
1 'polypeptide(L)'
;METRLRVGVPAFDGEPQPDGSVIPRVPDGKHAIESGNPNLPFLLRMIPVPRNCVAQIEITRLIHVETNSPPITPVPTRELQETEDGRRSVKETLIPRGPGFERNGFWPVEPLEISYAAQGTQRWARIVFHPLQYNPVQGMLRWNKSIEARLVWNEQKLGSE
;
A
#
# COMPACT_ATOMS: atom_id res chain seq x y z
N MET A 1 -17.43 -17.13 -9.25
CA MET A 1 -17.86 -15.72 -9.33
C MET A 1 -16.68 -14.82 -9.59
N GLU A 2 -16.88 -13.73 -10.26
CA GLU A 2 -15.82 -12.85 -10.73
C GLU A 2 -16.18 -11.38 -10.46
N THR A 3 -15.24 -10.60 -10.00
CA THR A 3 -15.37 -9.16 -9.89
C THR A 3 -14.17 -8.50 -10.57
N ARG A 4 -14.46 -7.57 -11.45
CA ARG A 4 -13.43 -6.77 -12.12
C ARG A 4 -13.20 -5.47 -11.35
N LEU A 5 -11.93 -5.12 -11.21
CA LEU A 5 -11.48 -3.93 -10.49
C LEU A 5 -10.64 -3.07 -11.41
N ARG A 6 -10.83 -1.78 -11.30
CA ARG A 6 -9.99 -0.81 -12.00
C ARG A 6 -9.64 0.32 -11.07
N VAL A 7 -8.35 0.63 -11.00
CA VAL A 7 -7.86 1.77 -10.25
C VAL A 7 -7.04 2.65 -11.18
N GLY A 8 -7.44 3.90 -11.30
CA GLY A 8 -6.71 4.91 -12.05
C GLY A 8 -6.10 5.94 -11.10
N VAL A 9 -4.84 6.27 -11.34
CA VAL A 9 -4.12 7.30 -10.59
C VAL A 9 -3.55 8.28 -11.61
N PRO A 10 -4.32 9.31 -11.97
CA PRO A 10 -3.93 10.22 -13.08
C PRO A 10 -2.78 11.14 -12.73
N ALA A 11 -2.54 11.37 -11.44
CA ALA A 11 -1.48 12.26 -11.00
C ALA A 11 -1.05 11.93 -9.59
N PHE A 12 0.16 12.35 -9.21
CA PHE A 12 0.65 12.33 -7.84
C PHE A 12 1.51 13.56 -7.57
N ASP A 13 1.57 13.95 -6.31
CA ASP A 13 2.38 15.06 -5.83
C ASP A 13 3.43 14.59 -4.84
N GLY A 14 4.51 15.34 -4.69
CA GLY A 14 5.51 15.13 -3.66
C GLY A 14 5.44 16.23 -2.60
N GLU A 15 5.28 15.85 -1.34
CA GLU A 15 5.36 16.78 -0.22
C GLU A 15 6.82 16.90 0.24
N PRO A 16 7.47 18.05 0.04
CA PRO A 16 8.87 18.22 0.44
C PRO A 16 9.04 18.15 1.95
N GLN A 17 10.12 17.51 2.39
CA GLN A 17 10.52 17.43 3.78
C GLN A 17 11.78 18.25 4.04
N PRO A 18 12.06 18.69 5.30
CA PRO A 18 13.21 19.50 5.61
C PRO A 18 14.57 18.89 5.25
N ASP A 19 14.66 17.56 5.21
CA ASP A 19 15.89 16.84 4.87
C ASP A 19 16.13 16.68 3.36
N GLY A 20 15.24 17.24 2.51
CA GLY A 20 15.32 17.11 1.06
C GLY A 20 14.62 15.88 0.51
N SER A 21 14.11 15.00 1.34
CA SER A 21 13.26 13.88 0.90
C SER A 21 11.83 14.35 0.62
N VAL A 22 11.02 13.48 0.01
CA VAL A 22 9.63 13.78 -0.29
C VAL A 22 8.72 12.63 0.19
N ILE A 23 7.49 12.99 0.51
CA ILE A 23 6.42 12.04 0.77
C ILE A 23 5.45 12.13 -0.41
N PRO A 24 5.40 11.11 -1.29
CA PRO A 24 4.45 11.13 -2.40
C PRO A 24 3.02 11.00 -1.91
N ARG A 25 2.11 11.69 -2.59
CA ARG A 25 0.68 11.66 -2.29
C ARG A 25 -0.13 11.44 -3.55
N VAL A 26 -1.18 10.64 -3.42
CA VAL A 26 -2.17 10.42 -4.47
C VAL A 26 -3.57 10.70 -3.92
N PRO A 27 -4.54 11.05 -4.78
CA PRO A 27 -5.92 11.21 -4.33
C PRO A 27 -6.43 9.95 -3.62
N ASP A 28 -7.08 10.13 -2.47
CA ASP A 28 -7.61 9.04 -1.62
C ASP A 28 -6.56 8.05 -1.10
N GLY A 29 -5.30 8.36 -1.26
CA GLY A 29 -4.21 7.51 -0.81
C GLY A 29 -4.05 7.51 0.71
N LYS A 30 -3.82 6.32 1.25
CA LYS A 30 -3.40 6.11 2.63
C LYS A 30 -1.91 5.87 2.66
N HIS A 31 -1.26 6.16 3.77
CA HIS A 31 0.19 5.97 3.89
C HIS A 31 0.53 4.74 4.72
N ALA A 32 1.66 4.12 4.32
CA ALA A 32 2.18 2.94 5.01
C ALA A 32 2.46 3.22 6.48
N ILE A 33 2.25 2.20 7.30
CA ILE A 33 2.43 2.26 8.76
C ILE A 33 3.70 1.54 9.23
N GLU A 34 4.38 0.82 8.34
CA GLU A 34 5.61 0.12 8.68
C GLU A 34 6.78 1.08 8.77
N SER A 35 7.19 1.37 10.01
CA SER A 35 8.29 2.30 10.29
C SER A 35 9.59 1.90 9.59
N GLY A 36 10.30 2.88 9.05
CA GLY A 36 11.59 2.69 8.40
C GLY A 36 11.53 2.36 6.92
N ASN A 37 10.42 1.86 6.40
CA ASN A 37 10.24 1.62 4.97
C ASN A 37 9.85 2.91 4.24
N PRO A 38 9.98 2.96 2.90
CA PRO A 38 9.59 4.14 2.15
C PRO A 38 8.13 4.52 2.40
N ASN A 39 7.88 5.80 2.67
CA ASN A 39 6.55 6.32 2.94
C ASN A 39 5.80 6.57 1.63
N LEU A 40 5.21 5.52 1.10
CA LEU A 40 4.47 5.53 -0.15
C LEU A 40 2.97 5.37 0.09
N PRO A 41 2.14 6.01 -0.74
CA PRO A 41 0.69 5.88 -0.61
C PRO A 41 0.19 4.53 -1.11
N PHE A 42 -0.92 4.07 -0.57
CA PHE A 42 -1.66 2.91 -1.07
C PHE A 42 -3.15 3.21 -1.15
N LEU A 43 -3.84 2.47 -1.99
CA LEU A 43 -5.29 2.52 -2.14
C LEU A 43 -5.89 1.20 -1.68
N LEU A 44 -7.02 1.27 -1.02
CA LEU A 44 -7.68 0.11 -0.42
C LEU A 44 -9.05 -0.09 -1.04
N ARG A 45 -9.35 -1.34 -1.39
CA ARG A 45 -10.69 -1.80 -1.77
C ARG A 45 -11.09 -2.97 -0.89
N MET A 46 -12.30 -2.91 -0.36
CA MET A 46 -12.89 -3.99 0.44
C MET A 46 -14.04 -4.60 -0.34
N ILE A 47 -13.97 -5.89 -0.60
CA ILE A 47 -14.99 -6.61 -1.36
C ILE A 47 -15.55 -7.73 -0.48
N PRO A 48 -16.87 -7.78 -0.25
CA PRO A 48 -17.46 -8.87 0.50
C PRO A 48 -17.34 -10.17 -0.28
N VAL A 49 -16.91 -11.22 0.40
CA VAL A 49 -16.76 -12.56 -0.18
C VAL A 49 -17.44 -13.60 0.72
N PRO A 50 -17.89 -14.72 0.15
CA PRO A 50 -18.46 -15.79 0.97
C PRO A 50 -17.44 -16.33 1.97
N ARG A 51 -17.93 -16.81 3.12
CA ARG A 51 -17.07 -17.30 4.19
C ARG A 51 -16.19 -18.49 3.78
N ASN A 52 -16.69 -19.29 2.87
CA ASN A 52 -16.08 -20.56 2.46
C ASN A 52 -15.40 -20.47 1.11
N CYS A 53 -15.02 -19.27 0.66
CA CYS A 53 -14.38 -19.14 -0.62
C CYS A 53 -12.89 -18.84 -0.49
N VAL A 54 -12.15 -19.31 -1.46
CA VAL A 54 -10.77 -18.90 -1.71
C VAL A 54 -10.78 -18.02 -2.92
N ALA A 55 -10.29 -16.80 -2.77
CA ALA A 55 -10.21 -15.85 -3.86
C ALA A 55 -8.78 -15.77 -4.39
N GLN A 56 -8.69 -15.58 -5.69
CA GLN A 56 -7.43 -15.30 -6.38
C GLN A 56 -7.56 -13.99 -7.10
N ILE A 57 -6.49 -13.20 -7.11
CA ILE A 57 -6.45 -11.95 -7.83
C ILE A 57 -5.42 -12.00 -8.95
N GLU A 58 -5.81 -11.49 -10.10
CA GLU A 58 -4.98 -11.48 -11.29
C GLU A 58 -5.00 -10.08 -11.88
N ILE A 59 -3.80 -9.56 -12.17
CA ILE A 59 -3.68 -8.30 -12.91
C ILE A 59 -3.91 -8.60 -14.38
N THR A 60 -4.94 -7.98 -14.95
CA THR A 60 -5.30 -8.16 -16.37
C THR A 60 -4.69 -7.08 -17.24
N ARG A 61 -4.43 -5.89 -16.68
CA ARG A 61 -3.77 -4.80 -17.38
C ARG A 61 -3.08 -3.88 -16.40
N LEU A 62 -1.85 -3.51 -16.73
CA LEU A 62 -1.06 -2.57 -15.93
C LEU A 62 -0.41 -1.57 -16.87
N ILE A 63 -0.69 -0.28 -16.63
CA ILE A 63 -0.03 0.81 -17.34
C ILE A 63 0.84 1.54 -16.32
N HIS A 64 2.15 1.54 -16.54
CA HIS A 64 3.07 2.21 -15.64
C HIS A 64 4.12 3.04 -16.39
N VAL A 65 4.71 3.98 -15.69
CA VAL A 65 5.82 4.82 -16.14
C VAL A 65 6.87 4.86 -15.04
N GLU A 66 8.13 4.77 -15.43
CA GLU A 66 9.26 4.92 -14.51
C GLU A 66 9.88 6.31 -14.70
N THR A 67 10.12 6.98 -13.59
CA THR A 67 10.72 8.32 -13.58
C THR A 67 11.80 8.39 -12.51
N ASN A 68 12.72 9.35 -12.68
CA ASN A 68 13.66 9.68 -11.60
C ASN A 68 12.88 10.20 -10.39
N SER A 69 13.33 9.83 -9.21
CA SER A 69 12.71 10.24 -7.96
C SER A 69 13.70 10.92 -7.05
N PRO A 70 13.32 12.02 -6.38
CA PRO A 70 14.03 12.44 -5.19
C PRO A 70 13.96 11.36 -4.12
N PRO A 71 14.83 11.41 -3.09
CA PRO A 71 14.75 10.45 -2.00
C PRO A 71 13.37 10.45 -1.35
N ILE A 72 12.86 9.26 -1.05
CA ILE A 72 11.57 9.10 -0.39
C ILE A 72 11.78 9.07 1.12
N THR A 73 10.94 9.79 1.85
CA THR A 73 10.99 9.85 3.30
C THR A 73 10.64 8.49 3.90
N PRO A 74 11.42 7.97 4.89
CA PRO A 74 11.01 6.77 5.63
C PRO A 74 9.76 7.04 6.47
N VAL A 75 8.95 6.00 6.68
CA VAL A 75 7.84 6.08 7.64
C VAL A 75 8.41 6.27 9.04
N PRO A 76 8.01 7.33 9.78
CA PRO A 76 8.52 7.58 11.12
C PRO A 76 7.92 6.64 12.16
N THR A 77 8.60 6.49 13.28
CA THR A 77 8.01 5.88 14.46
C THR A 77 7.12 6.90 15.16
N ARG A 78 5.92 6.48 15.51
CA ARG A 78 4.95 7.32 16.22
C ARG A 78 4.73 6.77 17.63
N GLU A 79 4.92 7.62 18.64
CA GLU A 79 4.72 7.27 20.03
C GLU A 79 3.77 8.26 20.69
N LEU A 80 2.83 7.73 21.48
CA LEU A 80 2.00 8.55 22.35
C LEU A 80 2.82 8.96 23.56
N GLN A 81 2.93 10.27 23.76
CA GLN A 81 3.56 10.85 24.97
C GLN A 81 2.52 11.57 25.80
N GLU A 82 2.61 11.38 27.13
CA GLU A 82 1.85 12.14 28.09
C GLU A 82 2.70 13.30 28.59
N THR A 83 2.20 14.52 28.41
CA THR A 83 2.86 15.72 28.92
C THR A 83 2.60 15.88 30.41
N GLU A 84 3.43 16.70 31.10
CA GLU A 84 3.30 16.94 32.56
C GLU A 84 1.92 17.45 32.96
N ASP A 85 1.20 18.13 32.07
CA ASP A 85 -0.15 18.64 32.31
C ASP A 85 -1.25 17.63 31.95
N GLY A 86 -0.91 16.36 31.71
CA GLY A 86 -1.87 15.29 31.42
C GLY A 86 -2.37 15.25 29.99
N ARG A 87 -1.84 16.07 29.09
CA ARG A 87 -2.20 16.03 27.68
C ARG A 87 -1.44 14.91 26.98
N ARG A 88 -2.11 14.30 25.99
CA ARG A 88 -1.47 13.30 25.12
C ARG A 88 -1.07 13.96 23.81
N SER A 89 0.17 13.72 23.43
CA SER A 89 0.70 14.15 22.14
C SER A 89 1.34 12.97 21.43
N VAL A 90 1.43 13.06 20.08
CA VAL A 90 2.10 12.06 19.25
C VAL A 90 3.49 12.60 18.92
N LYS A 91 4.52 11.86 19.31
CA LYS A 91 5.90 12.16 18.90
C LYS A 91 6.27 11.31 17.69
N GLU A 92 6.68 11.96 16.63
CA GLU A 92 7.24 11.30 15.45
C GLU A 92 8.76 11.33 15.53
N THR A 93 9.38 10.16 15.43
CA THR A 93 10.83 10.03 15.40
C THR A 93 11.25 9.31 14.14
N LEU A 94 12.18 9.91 13.41
CA LEU A 94 12.79 9.25 12.25
C LEU A 94 13.69 8.14 12.76
N ILE A 95 13.50 6.95 12.22
CA ILE A 95 14.31 5.78 12.55
C ILE A 95 15.21 5.41 11.39
N PRO A 96 16.22 4.53 11.60
CA PRO A 96 17.04 4.03 10.50
C PRO A 96 16.18 3.42 9.39
N ARG A 97 16.67 3.56 8.17
CA ARG A 97 15.99 3.03 6.99
C ARG A 97 15.84 1.51 7.09
N GLY A 98 14.63 1.03 6.83
CA GLY A 98 14.31 -0.38 6.86
C GLY A 98 14.68 -1.12 5.57
N PRO A 99 14.31 -2.40 5.47
CA PRO A 99 14.71 -3.26 4.35
C PRO A 99 14.23 -2.78 2.97
N GLY A 100 13.15 -1.99 2.92
CA GLY A 100 12.67 -1.40 1.67
C GLY A 100 13.66 -0.43 1.02
N PHE A 101 14.65 0.07 1.75
CA PHE A 101 15.70 0.95 1.23
C PHE A 101 16.99 0.22 0.83
N GLU A 102 17.14 -1.03 1.18
CA GLU A 102 18.39 -1.77 0.99
C GLU A 102 18.45 -2.57 -0.31
N ARG A 103 17.30 -2.83 -0.93
CA ARG A 103 17.27 -3.68 -2.11
C ARG A 103 17.35 -2.90 -3.41
N ASN A 104 18.03 -3.48 -4.40
CA ASN A 104 17.98 -2.98 -5.77
C ASN A 104 16.75 -3.57 -6.46
N GLY A 105 15.62 -2.98 -6.19
CA GLY A 105 14.33 -3.39 -6.74
C GLY A 105 13.25 -2.43 -6.26
N PHE A 106 12.10 -2.51 -6.90
CA PHE A 106 10.97 -1.68 -6.51
C PHE A 106 10.32 -2.16 -5.22
N TRP A 107 10.01 -1.22 -4.33
CA TRP A 107 9.28 -1.44 -3.09
C TRP A 107 7.99 -0.62 -3.11
N PRO A 108 6.82 -1.15 -2.76
CA PRO A 108 6.56 -2.57 -2.49
C PRO A 108 6.83 -3.45 -3.71
N VAL A 109 7.07 -4.72 -3.49
CA VAL A 109 7.48 -5.65 -4.55
C VAL A 109 6.36 -5.86 -5.57
N GLU A 110 5.13 -6.01 -5.07
CA GLU A 110 3.95 -6.22 -5.91
C GLU A 110 3.09 -4.96 -6.00
N PRO A 111 2.55 -4.62 -7.17
CA PRO A 111 1.64 -3.49 -7.31
C PRO A 111 0.27 -3.73 -6.68
N LEU A 112 -0.05 -4.97 -6.34
CA LEU A 112 -1.34 -5.38 -5.86
C LEU A 112 -1.18 -6.52 -4.87
N GLU A 113 -1.86 -6.41 -3.72
CA GLU A 113 -1.85 -7.43 -2.68
C GLU A 113 -3.27 -7.73 -2.22
N ILE A 114 -3.52 -8.99 -1.84
CA ILE A 114 -4.81 -9.42 -1.30
C ILE A 114 -4.61 -10.04 0.07
N SER A 115 -5.49 -9.68 0.98
CA SER A 115 -5.62 -10.31 2.30
C SER A 115 -7.09 -10.40 2.67
N TYR A 116 -7.38 -10.99 3.82
CA TYR A 116 -8.76 -11.16 4.26
C TYR A 116 -8.97 -10.55 5.64
N ALA A 117 -10.17 -10.03 5.84
CA ALA A 117 -10.63 -9.53 7.12
C ALA A 117 -12.01 -10.08 7.40
N ALA A 118 -12.30 -10.35 8.66
CA ALA A 118 -13.63 -10.76 9.10
C ALA A 118 -14.22 -9.68 10.00
N GLN A 119 -15.50 -9.38 9.78
CA GLN A 119 -16.27 -8.51 10.64
C GLN A 119 -17.61 -9.17 10.93
N GLY A 120 -17.77 -9.66 12.15
CA GLY A 120 -18.92 -10.48 12.50
C GLY A 120 -18.96 -11.76 11.67
N THR A 121 -20.04 -11.98 10.95
CA THR A 121 -20.21 -13.14 10.06
C THR A 121 -19.77 -12.86 8.62
N GLN A 122 -19.43 -11.62 8.30
CA GLN A 122 -19.02 -11.23 6.96
C GLN A 122 -17.51 -11.35 6.80
N ARG A 123 -17.08 -11.97 5.71
CA ARG A 123 -15.68 -11.99 5.27
C ARG A 123 -15.47 -11.00 4.14
N TRP A 124 -14.35 -10.30 4.20
CA TRP A 124 -13.97 -9.30 3.21
C TRP A 124 -12.63 -9.68 2.57
N ALA A 125 -12.55 -9.56 1.26
CA ALA A 125 -11.27 -9.50 0.58
C ALA A 125 -10.76 -8.06 0.67
N ARG A 126 -9.58 -7.90 1.25
CA ARG A 126 -8.88 -6.63 1.38
C ARG A 126 -7.84 -6.53 0.30
N ILE A 127 -8.05 -5.63 -0.66
CA ILE A 127 -7.18 -5.47 -1.81
C ILE A 127 -6.45 -4.15 -1.68
N VAL A 128 -5.13 -4.23 -1.66
CA VAL A 128 -4.23 -3.09 -1.54
C VAL A 128 -3.56 -2.84 -2.88
N PHE A 129 -3.75 -1.64 -3.42
CA PHE A 129 -3.10 -1.18 -4.64
C PHE A 129 -1.96 -0.25 -4.28
N HIS A 130 -0.80 -0.50 -4.88
CA HIS A 130 0.39 0.35 -4.72
C HIS A 130 0.58 1.17 -6.00
N PRO A 131 0.06 2.41 -6.03
CA PRO A 131 0.19 3.24 -7.23
C PRO A 131 1.61 3.70 -7.47
N LEU A 132 2.44 3.70 -6.44
CA LEU A 132 3.84 4.10 -6.52
C LEU A 132 4.73 3.02 -5.90
N GLN A 133 5.79 2.68 -6.62
CA GLN A 133 6.84 1.75 -6.16
C GLN A 133 8.18 2.43 -6.33
N TYR A 134 9.04 2.31 -5.34
CA TYR A 134 10.31 3.04 -5.29
C TYR A 134 11.51 2.09 -5.29
N ASN A 135 12.47 2.34 -6.18
CA ASN A 135 13.77 1.67 -6.16
C ASN A 135 14.81 2.63 -5.57
N PRO A 136 15.23 2.41 -4.31
CA PRO A 136 16.14 3.33 -3.62
C PRO A 136 17.56 3.30 -4.18
N VAL A 137 17.99 2.17 -4.72
CA VAL A 137 19.35 2.03 -5.27
C VAL A 137 19.50 2.80 -6.57
N GLN A 138 18.49 2.76 -7.44
CA GLN A 138 18.50 3.48 -8.71
C GLN A 138 17.90 4.87 -8.64
N GLY A 139 17.25 5.22 -7.54
CA GLY A 139 16.55 6.51 -7.42
C GLY A 139 15.39 6.64 -8.41
N MET A 140 14.67 5.56 -8.65
CA MET A 140 13.58 5.49 -9.62
C MET A 140 12.25 5.28 -8.92
N LEU A 141 11.23 5.95 -9.44
CA LEU A 141 9.84 5.77 -9.01
C LEU A 141 9.06 5.17 -10.16
N ARG A 142 8.35 4.07 -9.89
CA ARG A 142 7.40 3.48 -10.84
C ARG A 142 6.00 3.95 -10.48
N TRP A 143 5.37 4.66 -11.41
CA TRP A 143 4.02 5.14 -11.27
C TRP A 143 3.07 4.23 -12.03
N ASN A 144 2.25 3.49 -11.31
CA ASN A 144 1.23 2.62 -11.85
C ASN A 144 -0.03 3.46 -12.15
N LYS A 145 -0.12 4.01 -13.35
CA LYS A 145 -1.19 4.93 -13.75
C LYS A 145 -2.56 4.28 -13.76
N SER A 146 -2.61 3.02 -14.16
CA SER A 146 -3.85 2.25 -14.24
C SER A 146 -3.57 0.79 -13.94
N ILE A 147 -4.35 0.23 -13.05
CA ILE A 147 -4.28 -1.19 -12.67
C ILE A 147 -5.68 -1.76 -12.88
N GLU A 148 -5.79 -2.74 -13.78
CA GLU A 148 -6.99 -3.52 -13.95
C GLU A 148 -6.74 -4.93 -13.43
N ALA A 149 -7.65 -5.43 -12.62
CA ALA A 149 -7.51 -6.72 -11.98
C ALA A 149 -8.83 -7.48 -11.99
N ARG A 150 -8.73 -8.78 -11.87
CA ARG A 150 -9.88 -9.69 -11.78
C ARG A 150 -9.75 -10.48 -10.50
N LEU A 151 -10.77 -10.38 -9.65
CA LEU A 151 -10.91 -11.19 -8.45
C LEU A 151 -11.85 -12.35 -8.77
N VAL A 152 -11.34 -13.57 -8.65
CA VAL A 152 -12.10 -14.80 -8.92
C VAL A 152 -12.15 -15.62 -7.66
N TRP A 153 -13.33 -16.13 -7.32
CA TRP A 153 -13.49 -17.05 -6.20
C TRP A 153 -14.48 -18.15 -6.49
N ASN A 154 -14.19 -19.31 -5.89
CA ASN A 154 -15.04 -20.47 -5.91
C ASN A 154 -15.41 -20.83 -4.48
N GLU A 155 -16.66 -21.18 -4.24
CA GLU A 155 -17.06 -21.67 -2.95
C GLU A 155 -16.41 -23.02 -2.67
N GLN A 156 -15.70 -23.10 -1.52
CA GLN A 156 -15.25 -24.38 -1.02
C GLN A 156 -16.40 -25.00 -0.21
N LYS A 157 -16.80 -26.21 -0.60
CA LYS A 157 -17.78 -26.95 0.19
C LYS A 157 -17.10 -27.46 1.45
N LEU A 158 -17.45 -26.88 2.60
CA LEU A 158 -17.01 -27.40 3.89
C LEU A 158 -17.64 -28.75 4.14
N GLY A 159 -16.80 -29.73 4.58
CA GLY A 159 -17.26 -31.04 4.94
C GLY A 159 -17.76 -31.88 3.78
N SER A 160 -17.43 -31.55 2.57
CA SER A 160 -17.68 -32.45 1.44
C SER A 160 -16.68 -33.59 1.50
N GLU A 161 -17.22 -34.70 1.56
CA GLU A 161 -16.47 -35.94 1.51
C GLU A 161 -16.17 -36.39 0.10
#